data_b59075b26d97a03712898003627bf469
#
_entry.id   b59075b26d97a03712898003627bf469
#
_cell.length_a   1.000
_cell.length_b   1.000
_cell.length_c   1.000
_cell.angle_alpha   90.00
_cell.angle_beta   90.00
_cell.angle_gamma   90.00
#
_symmetry.space_group_name_H-M   'P 1'
#
loop_
_entity.id
_entity.type
_entity.pdbx_description
1 polymer ?
#
loop_
_entity_poly.entity_id
_entity_poly.type
_entity_poly.pdbx_seq_one_letter_code
_entity_poly.pdbx_strand_id
1 'polypeptide(L)'
;MTARRAFEEELESLKLELVKMCRITEDMISDSITALVTKDKELAASVPPRDREVDEYELDIERQCMKILLRRQPVADDFREVSTALKLITDVERIGDQASDIAEIVISLSDQNYIKDLVHLKAMGELGVRMARESVESFIKNDAAFADRIIAADDEMDELFCVVKDELIELIKADSGSADQAIAFMMIAKYLERIGDHAVNVCEWTKYFETGVHIKY
;
A
#
# COMPACT_ATOMS: atom_id res chain seq x y z
N MET A 1 28.00 -18.10 18.89
CA MET A 1 27.51 -17.01 18.00
C MET A 1 28.09 -15.71 18.47
N THR A 2 28.64 -14.87 17.59
CA THR A 2 29.06 -13.51 17.99
C THR A 2 27.83 -12.62 18.14
N ALA A 3 27.90 -11.60 19.02
CA ALA A 3 26.78 -10.66 19.25
C ALA A 3 26.33 -9.98 17.94
N ARG A 4 27.27 -9.67 17.03
CA ARG A 4 26.99 -9.07 15.72
C ARG A 4 26.18 -10.01 14.82
N ARG A 5 26.57 -11.27 14.73
CA ARG A 5 25.82 -12.26 13.92
C ARG A 5 24.38 -12.47 14.40
N ALA A 6 24.19 -12.50 15.73
CA ALA A 6 22.84 -12.61 16.29
C ALA A 6 21.98 -11.37 16.01
N PHE A 7 22.58 -10.18 15.92
CA PHE A 7 21.89 -8.97 15.52
C PHE A 7 21.50 -8.98 14.03
N GLU A 8 22.42 -9.40 13.15
CA GLU A 8 22.14 -9.55 11.71
C GLU A 8 21.02 -10.56 11.45
N GLU A 9 20.98 -11.68 12.19
CA GLU A 9 19.89 -12.67 12.10
C GLU A 9 18.54 -12.07 12.55
N GLU A 10 18.52 -11.18 13.56
CA GLU A 10 17.31 -10.47 14.02
C GLU A 10 16.83 -9.45 12.94
N LEU A 11 17.74 -8.72 12.27
CA LEU A 11 17.38 -7.81 11.17
C LEU A 11 16.84 -8.54 9.94
N GLU A 12 17.47 -9.65 9.55
CA GLU A 12 16.96 -10.47 8.45
C GLU A 12 15.56 -11.05 8.74
N SER A 13 15.32 -11.48 10.00
CA SER A 13 13.99 -11.92 10.42
C SER A 13 12.96 -10.79 10.32
N LEU A 14 13.31 -9.58 10.74
CA LEU A 14 12.46 -8.39 10.64
C LEU A 14 12.07 -8.08 9.19
N LYS A 15 13.06 -8.09 8.27
CA LYS A 15 12.84 -7.90 6.83
C LYS A 15 11.90 -8.93 6.24
N LEU A 16 12.07 -10.20 6.63
CA LEU A 16 11.21 -11.28 6.16
C LEU A 16 9.75 -11.10 6.60
N GLU A 17 9.50 -10.67 7.83
CA GLU A 17 8.14 -10.40 8.30
C GLU A 17 7.52 -9.20 7.56
N LEU A 18 8.30 -8.13 7.31
CA LEU A 18 7.84 -6.99 6.52
C LEU A 18 7.47 -7.40 5.07
N VAL A 19 8.28 -8.27 4.44
CA VAL A 19 7.96 -8.79 3.10
C VAL A 19 6.68 -9.63 3.11
N LYS A 20 6.41 -10.41 4.16
CA LYS A 20 5.17 -11.17 4.29
C LYS A 20 3.96 -10.25 4.43
N MET A 21 4.05 -9.25 5.32
CA MET A 21 3.03 -8.21 5.50
C MET A 21 2.69 -7.54 4.16
N CYS A 22 3.73 -7.11 3.41
CA CYS A 22 3.56 -6.48 2.10
C CYS A 22 2.86 -7.40 1.09
N ARG A 23 3.18 -8.69 1.05
CA ARG A 23 2.52 -9.65 0.14
C ARG A 23 1.03 -9.78 0.43
N ILE A 24 0.63 -9.77 1.69
CA ILE A 24 -0.79 -9.80 2.06
C ILE A 24 -1.48 -8.56 1.52
N THR A 25 -0.90 -7.37 1.68
CA THR A 25 -1.49 -6.13 1.16
C THR A 25 -1.52 -6.09 -0.37
N GLU A 26 -0.49 -6.60 -1.07
CA GLU A 26 -0.50 -6.77 -2.53
C GLU A 26 -1.66 -7.65 -2.99
N ASP A 27 -1.84 -8.81 -2.35
CA ASP A 27 -2.93 -9.74 -2.66
C ASP A 27 -4.29 -9.10 -2.36
N MET A 28 -4.42 -8.32 -1.28
CA MET A 28 -5.65 -7.59 -0.95
C MET A 28 -6.02 -6.56 -2.01
N ILE A 29 -5.07 -5.75 -2.49
CA ILE A 29 -5.31 -4.79 -3.58
C ILE A 29 -5.72 -5.54 -4.86
N SER A 30 -4.96 -6.55 -5.24
CA SER A 30 -5.19 -7.34 -6.46
C SER A 30 -6.58 -8.00 -6.46
N ASP A 31 -6.96 -8.61 -5.34
CA ASP A 31 -8.24 -9.29 -5.19
C ASP A 31 -9.41 -8.29 -5.16
N SER A 32 -9.26 -7.13 -4.49
CA SER A 32 -10.30 -6.10 -4.48
C SER A 32 -10.58 -5.54 -5.88
N ILE A 33 -9.53 -5.32 -6.69
CA ILE A 33 -9.67 -4.85 -8.07
C ILE A 33 -10.18 -5.96 -8.99
N THR A 34 -9.74 -7.20 -8.81
CA THR A 34 -10.26 -8.35 -9.55
C THR A 34 -11.76 -8.52 -9.28
N ALA A 35 -12.16 -8.47 -8.01
CA ALA A 35 -13.55 -8.54 -7.59
C ALA A 35 -14.38 -7.39 -8.19
N LEU A 36 -13.83 -6.17 -8.23
CA LEU A 36 -14.49 -5.03 -8.88
C LEU A 36 -14.74 -5.29 -10.36
N VAL A 37 -13.73 -5.75 -11.10
CA VAL A 37 -13.83 -5.97 -12.57
C VAL A 37 -14.75 -7.14 -12.91
N THR A 38 -14.69 -8.22 -12.12
CA THR A 38 -15.47 -9.44 -12.37
C THR A 38 -16.85 -9.44 -11.69
N LYS A 39 -17.12 -8.46 -10.82
CA LYS A 39 -18.29 -8.38 -9.93
C LYS A 39 -18.40 -9.58 -8.98
N ASP A 40 -17.24 -10.10 -8.55
CA ASP A 40 -17.16 -11.25 -7.67
C ASP A 40 -17.32 -10.84 -6.20
N LYS A 41 -18.54 -10.95 -5.70
CA LYS A 41 -18.91 -10.59 -4.32
C LYS A 41 -18.22 -11.47 -3.28
N GLU A 42 -17.99 -12.76 -3.59
CA GLU A 42 -17.35 -13.69 -2.67
C GLU A 42 -15.86 -13.35 -2.53
N LEU A 43 -15.20 -13.05 -3.65
CA LEU A 43 -13.81 -12.59 -3.64
C LEU A 43 -13.68 -11.26 -2.87
N ALA A 44 -14.56 -10.28 -3.14
CA ALA A 44 -14.57 -9.02 -2.39
C ALA A 44 -14.73 -9.26 -0.88
N ALA A 45 -15.68 -10.12 -0.48
CA ALA A 45 -15.92 -10.43 0.93
C ALA A 45 -14.76 -11.19 1.61
N SER A 46 -13.84 -11.76 0.86
CA SER A 46 -12.65 -12.43 1.37
C SER A 46 -11.51 -11.48 1.74
N VAL A 47 -11.56 -10.21 1.29
CA VAL A 47 -10.48 -9.23 1.50
C VAL A 47 -10.49 -8.64 2.91
N PRO A 48 -11.59 -8.06 3.46
CA PRO A 48 -11.57 -7.39 4.76
C PRO A 48 -11.11 -8.28 5.94
N PRO A 49 -11.37 -9.60 5.98
CA PRO A 49 -10.83 -10.43 7.06
C PRO A 49 -9.30 -10.51 7.12
N ARG A 50 -8.58 -10.25 6.00
CA ARG A 50 -7.11 -10.26 5.94
C ARG A 50 -6.48 -9.02 6.57
N ASP A 51 -7.24 -7.95 6.71
CA ASP A 51 -6.82 -6.73 7.36
C ASP A 51 -6.31 -6.98 8.79
N ARG A 52 -7.01 -7.85 9.54
CA ARG A 52 -6.56 -8.27 10.86
C ARG A 52 -5.21 -8.99 10.85
N GLU A 53 -4.91 -9.73 9.79
CA GLU A 53 -3.61 -10.39 9.66
C GLU A 53 -2.50 -9.35 9.42
N VAL A 54 -2.79 -8.30 8.65
CA VAL A 54 -1.88 -7.15 8.44
C VAL A 54 -1.63 -6.43 9.76
N ASP A 55 -2.67 -6.15 10.57
CA ASP A 55 -2.57 -5.56 11.90
C ASP A 55 -1.68 -6.40 12.84
N GLU A 56 -1.86 -7.73 12.82
CA GLU A 56 -1.06 -8.65 13.63
C GLU A 56 0.42 -8.59 13.22
N TYR A 57 0.73 -8.53 11.92
CA TYR A 57 2.10 -8.32 11.44
C TYR A 57 2.66 -6.96 11.86
N GLU A 58 1.90 -5.87 11.75
CA GLU A 58 2.34 -4.55 12.22
C GLU A 58 2.77 -4.61 13.70
N LEU A 59 1.90 -5.12 14.58
CA LEU A 59 2.18 -5.25 16.00
C LEU A 59 3.39 -6.15 16.31
N ASP A 60 3.55 -7.24 15.59
CA ASP A 60 4.66 -8.17 15.82
C ASP A 60 5.99 -7.59 15.34
N ILE A 61 6.01 -6.91 14.19
CA ILE A 61 7.20 -6.20 13.69
C ILE A 61 7.56 -5.04 14.62
N GLU A 62 6.58 -4.25 15.08
CA GLU A 62 6.79 -3.20 16.08
C GLU A 62 7.47 -3.75 17.34
N ARG A 63 6.94 -4.85 17.92
CA ARG A 63 7.54 -5.51 19.09
C ARG A 63 8.96 -6.00 18.82
N GLN A 64 9.24 -6.53 17.63
CA GLN A 64 10.59 -6.95 17.24
C GLN A 64 11.55 -5.74 17.18
N CYS A 65 11.15 -4.64 16.52
CA CYS A 65 11.92 -3.41 16.45
C CYS A 65 12.24 -2.86 17.85
N MET A 66 11.22 -2.74 18.70
CA MET A 66 11.40 -2.25 20.08
C MET A 66 12.34 -3.15 20.89
N LYS A 67 12.24 -4.47 20.72
CA LYS A 67 13.15 -5.43 21.37
C LYS A 67 14.59 -5.28 20.89
N ILE A 68 14.80 -5.08 19.59
CA ILE A 68 16.13 -4.85 19.00
C ILE A 68 16.71 -3.54 19.56
N LEU A 69 15.97 -2.44 19.53
CA LEU A 69 16.42 -1.13 20.04
C LEU A 69 16.82 -1.21 21.52
N LEU A 70 16.00 -1.87 22.35
CA LEU A 70 16.25 -1.99 23.78
C LEU A 70 17.46 -2.87 24.11
N ARG A 71 17.60 -4.03 23.43
CA ARG A 71 18.60 -5.04 23.80
C ARG A 71 19.94 -4.84 23.12
N ARG A 72 19.93 -4.36 21.86
CA ARG A 72 21.14 -4.24 21.05
C ARG A 72 21.74 -2.85 21.09
N GLN A 73 20.93 -1.83 21.38
CA GLN A 73 21.32 -0.42 21.38
C GLN A 73 22.08 -0.05 20.09
N PRO A 74 21.47 -0.34 18.92
CA PRO A 74 22.13 -0.10 17.64
C PRO A 74 22.48 1.38 17.47
N VAL A 75 23.52 1.66 16.67
CA VAL A 75 23.99 3.03 16.41
C VAL A 75 24.09 3.29 14.92
N ALA A 76 24.04 4.56 14.54
CA ALA A 76 24.19 5.01 13.16
C ALA A 76 23.24 4.25 12.18
N ASP A 77 23.78 3.56 11.21
CA ASP A 77 23.02 2.88 10.15
C ASP A 77 22.10 1.78 10.70
N ASP A 78 22.60 0.98 11.64
CA ASP A 78 21.80 -0.08 12.29
C ASP A 78 20.58 0.51 13.03
N PHE A 79 20.71 1.68 13.66
CA PHE A 79 19.61 2.39 14.30
C PHE A 79 18.61 2.93 13.24
N ARG A 80 19.13 3.52 12.15
CA ARG A 80 18.26 4.03 11.07
C ARG A 80 17.45 2.91 10.43
N GLU A 81 18.06 1.75 10.18
CA GLU A 81 17.37 0.60 9.60
C GLU A 81 16.17 0.18 10.46
N VAL A 82 16.35 -0.05 11.76
CA VAL A 82 15.27 -0.46 12.66
C VAL A 82 14.22 0.65 12.82
N SER A 83 14.65 1.92 12.94
CA SER A 83 13.72 3.05 13.08
C SER A 83 12.92 3.32 11.81
N THR A 84 13.51 3.07 10.64
CA THR A 84 12.81 3.13 9.35
C THR A 84 11.77 2.02 9.27
N ALA A 85 12.12 0.77 9.59
CA ALA A 85 11.16 -0.34 9.60
C ALA A 85 9.93 -0.02 10.47
N LEU A 86 10.11 0.60 11.66
CA LEU A 86 9.01 1.06 12.52
C LEU A 86 8.07 2.08 11.85
N LYS A 87 8.56 2.84 10.87
CA LYS A 87 7.75 3.81 10.14
C LYS A 87 7.03 3.16 8.97
N LEU A 88 7.74 2.26 8.26
CA LEU A 88 7.19 1.58 7.08
C LEU A 88 5.97 0.72 7.41
N ILE A 89 5.96 0.03 8.56
CA ILE A 89 4.86 -0.89 8.89
C ILE A 89 3.51 -0.17 8.95
N THR A 90 3.48 1.06 9.46
CA THR A 90 2.25 1.85 9.51
C THR A 90 1.77 2.26 8.11
N ASP A 91 2.67 2.61 7.18
CA ASP A 91 2.28 2.89 5.80
C ASP A 91 1.81 1.62 5.07
N VAL A 92 2.42 0.45 5.33
CA VAL A 92 1.98 -0.82 4.76
C VAL A 92 0.63 -1.26 5.33
N GLU A 93 0.38 -1.06 6.63
CA GLU A 93 -0.95 -1.29 7.24
C GLU A 93 -2.00 -0.40 6.56
N ARG A 94 -1.72 0.91 6.39
CA ARG A 94 -2.64 1.82 5.70
C ARG A 94 -2.94 1.38 4.25
N ILE A 95 -1.99 0.80 3.55
CA ILE A 95 -2.24 0.21 2.22
C ILE A 95 -3.26 -0.94 2.33
N GLY A 96 -3.16 -1.79 3.35
CA GLY A 96 -4.13 -2.85 3.64
C GLY A 96 -5.53 -2.30 3.94
N ASP A 97 -5.63 -1.30 4.83
CA ASP A 97 -6.87 -0.57 5.14
C ASP A 97 -7.57 -0.09 3.86
N GLN A 98 -6.83 0.58 2.95
CA GLN A 98 -7.42 1.09 1.71
C GLN A 98 -7.94 -0.04 0.80
N ALA A 99 -7.22 -1.17 0.72
CA ALA A 99 -7.66 -2.32 -0.06
C ALA A 99 -8.93 -2.97 0.52
N SER A 100 -9.05 -3.01 1.85
CA SER A 100 -10.24 -3.44 2.57
C SER A 100 -11.44 -2.53 2.28
N ASP A 101 -11.26 -1.21 2.38
CA ASP A 101 -12.28 -0.20 2.05
C ASP A 101 -12.78 -0.33 0.61
N ILE A 102 -11.87 -0.56 -0.35
CA ILE A 102 -12.24 -0.82 -1.77
C ILE A 102 -13.14 -2.05 -1.85
N ALA A 103 -12.76 -3.15 -1.22
CA ALA A 103 -13.52 -4.39 -1.25
C ALA A 103 -14.93 -4.23 -0.65
N GLU A 104 -15.09 -3.47 0.44
CA GLU A 104 -16.40 -3.17 1.03
C GLU A 104 -17.31 -2.41 0.06
N ILE A 105 -16.77 -1.45 -0.68
CA ILE A 105 -17.53 -0.76 -1.75
C ILE A 105 -17.92 -1.76 -2.85
N VAL A 106 -17.00 -2.63 -3.28
CA VAL A 106 -17.25 -3.63 -4.31
C VAL A 106 -18.40 -4.56 -3.93
N ILE A 107 -18.47 -5.01 -2.66
CA ILE A 107 -19.57 -5.82 -2.14
C ILE A 107 -20.92 -5.13 -2.38
N SER A 108 -20.98 -3.82 -2.16
CA SER A 108 -22.22 -3.04 -2.34
C SER A 108 -22.61 -2.83 -3.81
N LEU A 109 -21.64 -2.88 -4.73
CA LEU A 109 -21.83 -2.64 -6.16
C LEU A 109 -22.01 -3.93 -6.98
N SER A 110 -21.66 -5.11 -6.46
CA SER A 110 -21.55 -6.36 -7.21
C SER A 110 -22.83 -6.80 -7.90
N ASP A 111 -24.01 -6.49 -7.32
CA ASP A 111 -25.32 -6.83 -7.85
C ASP A 111 -25.83 -5.78 -8.88
N GLN A 112 -25.06 -4.72 -9.18
CA GLN A 112 -25.47 -3.62 -10.04
C GLN A 112 -24.86 -3.73 -11.44
N ASN A 113 -25.54 -3.14 -12.45
CA ASN A 113 -24.91 -2.88 -13.74
C ASN A 113 -24.04 -1.62 -13.62
N TYR A 114 -22.77 -1.72 -14.05
CA TYR A 114 -21.88 -0.58 -13.98
C TYR A 114 -22.22 0.49 -15.02
N ILE A 115 -22.12 1.76 -14.58
CA ILE A 115 -22.42 2.93 -15.43
C ILE A 115 -21.34 3.20 -16.49
N LYS A 116 -20.17 2.56 -16.39
CA LYS A 116 -19.02 2.71 -17.31
C LYS A 116 -18.10 1.50 -17.26
N ASP A 117 -17.23 1.40 -18.25
CA ASP A 117 -16.08 0.49 -18.22
C ASP A 117 -15.04 0.95 -17.20
N LEU A 118 -14.35 0.00 -16.56
CA LEU A 118 -13.45 0.24 -15.44
C LEU A 118 -11.97 0.28 -15.86
N VAL A 119 -11.66 0.68 -17.09
CA VAL A 119 -10.30 0.63 -17.67
C VAL A 119 -9.31 1.39 -16.81
N HIS A 120 -9.62 2.63 -16.41
CA HIS A 120 -8.71 3.46 -15.63
C HIS A 120 -8.63 3.03 -14.16
N LEU A 121 -9.75 2.60 -13.54
CA LEU A 121 -9.71 2.03 -12.17
C LEU A 121 -8.88 0.75 -12.11
N LYS A 122 -8.95 -0.10 -13.13
CA LYS A 122 -8.11 -1.27 -13.24
C LYS A 122 -6.63 -0.88 -13.38
N ALA A 123 -6.31 0.10 -14.24
CA ALA A 123 -4.94 0.60 -14.39
C ALA A 123 -4.39 1.18 -13.09
N MET A 124 -5.19 1.97 -12.34
CA MET A 124 -4.81 2.46 -11.01
C MET A 124 -4.53 1.32 -10.03
N GLY A 125 -5.34 0.26 -10.05
CA GLY A 125 -5.12 -0.92 -9.20
C GLY A 125 -3.82 -1.65 -9.53
N GLU A 126 -3.54 -1.90 -10.81
CA GLU A 126 -2.28 -2.52 -11.27
C GLU A 126 -1.05 -1.67 -10.89
N LEU A 127 -1.17 -0.35 -11.01
CA LEU A 127 -0.15 0.60 -10.59
C LEU A 127 0.04 0.58 -9.06
N GLY A 128 -1.04 0.59 -8.28
CA GLY A 128 -1.01 0.54 -6.81
C GLY A 128 -0.33 -0.72 -6.28
N VAL A 129 -0.65 -1.90 -6.83
CA VAL A 129 0.04 -3.16 -6.51
C VAL A 129 1.55 -3.06 -6.77
N ARG A 130 1.93 -2.50 -7.93
CA ARG A 130 3.35 -2.33 -8.30
C ARG A 130 4.04 -1.38 -7.32
N MET A 131 3.47 -0.21 -7.04
CA MET A 131 4.05 0.80 -6.14
C MET A 131 4.20 0.24 -4.71
N ALA A 132 3.18 -0.42 -4.17
CA ALA A 132 3.22 -1.03 -2.84
C ALA A 132 4.36 -2.05 -2.72
N ARG A 133 4.47 -2.99 -3.68
CA ARG A 133 5.53 -3.99 -3.69
C ARG A 133 6.92 -3.37 -3.82
N GLU A 134 7.11 -2.53 -4.83
CA GLU A 134 8.42 -1.98 -5.18
C GLU A 134 8.93 -1.02 -4.10
N SER A 135 8.04 -0.30 -3.38
CA SER A 135 8.44 0.57 -2.28
C SER A 135 9.08 -0.20 -1.12
N VAL A 136 8.47 -1.31 -0.68
CA VAL A 136 9.07 -2.18 0.34
C VAL A 136 10.35 -2.86 -0.19
N GLU A 137 10.36 -3.28 -1.45
CA GLU A 137 11.56 -3.86 -2.08
C GLU A 137 12.73 -2.87 -2.10
N SER A 138 12.48 -1.56 -2.32
CA SER A 138 13.50 -0.50 -2.27
C SER A 138 14.16 -0.40 -0.88
N PHE A 139 13.37 -0.52 0.19
CA PHE A 139 13.88 -0.58 1.57
C PHE A 139 14.71 -1.83 1.81
N ILE A 140 14.22 -3.01 1.43
CA ILE A 140 14.95 -4.28 1.61
C ILE A 140 16.31 -4.25 0.92
N LYS A 141 16.40 -3.63 -0.26
CA LYS A 141 17.63 -3.47 -1.04
C LYS A 141 18.49 -2.28 -0.59
N ASN A 142 17.95 -1.39 0.24
CA ASN A 142 18.55 -0.09 0.58
C ASN A 142 18.95 0.69 -0.69
N ASP A 143 18.00 0.87 -1.61
CA ASP A 143 18.21 1.47 -2.94
C ASP A 143 17.36 2.74 -3.10
N ALA A 144 17.93 3.91 -2.75
CA ALA A 144 17.27 5.19 -2.89
C ALA A 144 16.98 5.58 -4.35
N ALA A 145 17.82 5.14 -5.30
CA ALA A 145 17.56 5.40 -6.71
C ALA A 145 16.36 4.58 -7.23
N PHE A 146 16.11 3.41 -6.66
CA PHE A 146 14.88 2.65 -6.92
C PHE A 146 13.68 3.36 -6.30
N ALA A 147 13.80 3.85 -5.06
CA ALA A 147 12.75 4.63 -4.40
C ALA A 147 12.37 5.89 -5.22
N ASP A 148 13.34 6.62 -5.79
CA ASP A 148 13.07 7.79 -6.65
C ASP A 148 12.20 7.45 -7.87
N ARG A 149 12.38 6.27 -8.47
CA ARG A 149 11.55 5.84 -9.62
C ARG A 149 10.11 5.55 -9.21
N ILE A 150 9.91 5.07 -7.99
CA ILE A 150 8.56 4.78 -7.47
C ILE A 150 7.84 6.08 -7.10
N ILE A 151 8.56 7.03 -6.48
CA ILE A 151 8.05 8.38 -6.23
C ILE A 151 7.59 9.03 -7.55
N ALA A 152 8.40 8.93 -8.61
CA ALA A 152 8.02 9.46 -9.92
C ALA A 152 6.83 8.73 -10.58
N ALA A 153 6.53 7.48 -10.18
CA ALA A 153 5.36 6.76 -10.68
C ALA A 153 4.03 7.28 -10.08
N ASP A 154 4.10 8.05 -9.00
CA ASP A 154 2.92 8.68 -8.38
C ASP A 154 2.28 9.73 -9.28
N ASP A 155 3.06 10.42 -10.13
CA ASP A 155 2.54 11.32 -11.16
C ASP A 155 1.54 10.60 -12.10
N GLU A 156 1.82 9.31 -12.45
CA GLU A 156 0.92 8.48 -13.26
C GLU A 156 -0.38 8.13 -12.49
N MET A 157 -0.28 7.90 -11.18
CA MET A 157 -1.44 7.64 -10.32
C MET A 157 -2.37 8.85 -10.26
N ASP A 158 -1.80 10.04 -10.07
CA ASP A 158 -2.51 11.31 -10.03
C ASP A 158 -3.18 11.65 -11.37
N GLU A 159 -2.49 11.41 -12.49
CA GLU A 159 -3.07 11.57 -13.83
C GLU A 159 -4.28 10.65 -14.02
N LEU A 160 -4.17 9.37 -13.68
CA LEU A 160 -5.26 8.40 -13.77
C LEU A 160 -6.44 8.79 -12.87
N PHE A 161 -6.16 9.24 -11.63
CA PHE A 161 -7.20 9.75 -10.73
C PHE A 161 -7.95 10.93 -11.34
N CYS A 162 -7.24 11.90 -11.93
CA CYS A 162 -7.86 13.04 -12.61
C CYS A 162 -8.74 12.60 -13.77
N VAL A 163 -8.30 11.63 -14.58
CA VAL A 163 -9.10 11.08 -15.69
C VAL A 163 -10.39 10.43 -15.17
N VAL A 164 -10.29 9.57 -14.17
CA VAL A 164 -11.46 8.90 -13.55
C VAL A 164 -12.44 9.95 -13.01
N LYS A 165 -11.94 10.94 -12.27
CA LYS A 165 -12.77 12.01 -11.71
C LYS A 165 -13.55 12.76 -12.81
N ASP A 166 -12.88 13.15 -13.88
CA ASP A 166 -13.50 13.91 -14.98
C ASP A 166 -14.55 13.07 -15.73
N GLU A 167 -14.27 11.78 -15.99
CA GLU A 167 -15.25 10.84 -16.57
C GLU A 167 -16.51 10.70 -15.69
N LEU A 168 -16.34 10.57 -14.38
CA LEU A 168 -17.46 10.41 -13.45
C LEU A 168 -18.31 11.70 -13.35
N ILE A 169 -17.67 12.87 -13.40
CA ILE A 169 -18.38 14.17 -13.45
C ILE A 169 -19.25 14.27 -14.71
N GLU A 170 -18.73 13.89 -15.87
CA GLU A 170 -19.49 13.93 -17.13
C GLU A 170 -20.66 12.92 -17.11
N LEU A 171 -20.50 11.75 -16.51
CA LEU A 171 -21.58 10.78 -16.35
C LEU A 171 -22.72 11.32 -15.47
N ILE A 172 -22.38 11.97 -14.34
CA ILE A 172 -23.38 12.58 -13.45
C ILE A 172 -24.12 13.74 -14.17
N LYS A 173 -23.43 14.55 -14.98
CA LYS A 173 -24.05 15.61 -15.75
C LYS A 173 -25.01 15.09 -16.81
N ALA A 174 -24.66 13.95 -17.44
CA ALA A 174 -25.49 13.31 -18.46
C ALA A 174 -26.73 12.63 -17.88
N ASP A 175 -26.58 11.98 -16.72
CA ASP A 175 -27.66 11.29 -16.00
C ASP A 175 -27.42 11.37 -14.49
N SER A 176 -28.20 12.18 -13.81
CA SER A 176 -28.13 12.30 -12.33
C SER A 176 -28.48 11.01 -11.58
N GLY A 177 -29.14 10.05 -12.21
CA GLY A 177 -29.41 8.73 -11.65
C GLY A 177 -28.16 7.87 -11.47
N SER A 178 -27.05 8.22 -12.15
CA SER A 178 -25.75 7.56 -11.99
C SER A 178 -24.93 8.02 -10.78
N ALA A 179 -25.40 9.04 -10.05
CA ALA A 179 -24.59 9.74 -9.03
C ALA A 179 -24.09 8.82 -7.92
N ASP A 180 -24.94 7.95 -7.37
CA ASP A 180 -24.55 7.06 -6.25
C ASP A 180 -23.41 6.13 -6.65
N GLN A 181 -23.50 5.52 -7.84
CA GLN A 181 -22.45 4.62 -8.32
C GLN A 181 -21.19 5.38 -8.76
N ALA A 182 -21.34 6.59 -9.32
CA ALA A 182 -20.20 7.45 -9.66
C ALA A 182 -19.43 7.87 -8.39
N ILE A 183 -20.11 8.19 -7.30
CA ILE A 183 -19.48 8.48 -6.01
C ILE A 183 -18.75 7.24 -5.49
N ALA A 184 -19.33 6.06 -5.57
CA ALA A 184 -18.67 4.83 -5.16
C ALA A 184 -17.38 4.58 -5.95
N PHE A 185 -17.39 4.76 -7.27
CA PHE A 185 -16.18 4.66 -8.11
C PHE A 185 -15.16 5.75 -7.80
N MET A 186 -15.60 6.97 -7.48
CA MET A 186 -14.72 8.05 -7.03
C MET A 186 -14.01 7.70 -5.71
N MET A 187 -14.72 7.06 -4.78
CA MET A 187 -14.12 6.61 -3.51
C MET A 187 -13.08 5.51 -3.76
N ILE A 188 -13.38 4.54 -4.64
CA ILE A 188 -12.39 3.52 -5.04
C ILE A 188 -11.14 4.18 -5.65
N ALA A 189 -11.31 5.14 -6.59
CA ALA A 189 -10.18 5.87 -7.17
C ALA A 189 -9.38 6.61 -6.10
N LYS A 190 -10.05 7.24 -5.10
CA LYS A 190 -9.37 7.94 -4.02
C LYS A 190 -8.59 7.00 -3.09
N TYR A 191 -9.12 5.81 -2.82
CA TYR A 191 -8.39 4.81 -2.05
C TYR A 191 -7.17 4.28 -2.82
N LEU A 192 -7.25 4.11 -4.15
CA LEU A 192 -6.11 3.71 -4.97
C LEU A 192 -5.02 4.80 -5.00
N GLU A 193 -5.40 6.07 -5.12
CA GLU A 193 -4.46 7.19 -5.02
C GLU A 193 -3.78 7.21 -3.64
N ARG A 194 -4.50 7.00 -2.55
CA ARG A 194 -3.91 6.92 -1.20
C ARG A 194 -2.97 5.74 -1.03
N ILE A 195 -3.19 4.62 -1.73
CA ILE A 195 -2.21 3.52 -1.79
C ILE A 195 -0.90 4.02 -2.41
N GLY A 196 -0.95 4.80 -3.49
CA GLY A 196 0.20 5.48 -4.09
C GLY A 196 0.91 6.39 -3.08
N ASP A 197 0.16 7.30 -2.41
CA ASP A 197 0.68 8.20 -1.37
C ASP A 197 1.47 7.42 -0.28
N HIS A 198 0.91 6.31 0.23
CA HIS A 198 1.57 5.50 1.25
C HIS A 198 2.82 4.79 0.71
N ALA A 199 2.81 4.33 -0.55
CA ALA A 199 4.00 3.77 -1.17
C ALA A 199 5.11 4.83 -1.35
N VAL A 200 4.75 6.08 -1.66
CA VAL A 200 5.69 7.23 -1.67
C VAL A 200 6.28 7.46 -0.27
N ASN A 201 5.46 7.45 0.79
CA ASN A 201 5.96 7.58 2.16
C ASN A 201 7.00 6.50 2.50
N VAL A 202 6.75 5.23 2.12
CA VAL A 202 7.71 4.14 2.27
C VAL A 202 9.03 4.45 1.56
N CYS A 203 8.97 5.00 0.34
CA CYS A 203 10.15 5.40 -0.41
C CYS A 203 10.91 6.58 0.23
N GLU A 204 10.21 7.57 0.79
CA GLU A 204 10.82 8.68 1.54
C GLU A 204 11.61 8.16 2.75
N TRP A 205 11.05 7.20 3.49
CA TRP A 205 11.72 6.55 4.61
C TRP A 205 12.92 5.70 4.16
N THR A 206 12.84 5.04 2.99
CA THR A 206 13.99 4.33 2.39
C THR A 206 15.13 5.29 2.10
N LYS A 207 14.85 6.46 1.53
CA LYS A 207 15.85 7.51 1.29
C LYS A 207 16.45 8.04 2.59
N TYR A 208 15.63 8.20 3.64
CA TYR A 208 16.13 8.54 4.97
C TYR A 208 17.09 7.48 5.52
N PHE A 209 16.78 6.20 5.34
CA PHE A 209 17.66 5.13 5.79
C PHE A 209 19.05 5.25 5.15
N GLU A 210 19.14 5.48 3.85
CA GLU A 210 20.43 5.59 3.14
C GLU A 210 21.16 6.90 3.48
N THR A 211 20.46 8.03 3.46
CA THR A 211 21.09 9.37 3.52
C THR A 211 21.17 9.97 4.92
N GLY A 212 20.32 9.53 5.84
CA GLY A 212 20.10 10.15 7.15
C GLY A 212 19.31 11.46 7.11
N VAL A 213 18.79 11.86 5.95
CA VAL A 213 17.99 13.10 5.76
C VAL A 213 16.58 12.72 5.29
N HIS A 214 15.57 13.08 6.07
CA HIS A 214 14.17 12.89 5.68
C HIS A 214 13.71 14.05 4.79
N ILE A 215 13.39 13.74 3.55
CA ILE A 215 12.85 14.69 2.55
C ILE A 215 11.42 14.25 2.24
N LYS A 216 10.46 15.18 2.30
CA LYS A 216 9.08 14.96 1.84
C LYS A 216 8.92 15.50 0.43
N TYR A 217 8.25 14.75 -0.41
CA TYR A 217 7.92 15.10 -1.80
C TYR A 217 6.45 15.54 -1.94
#